data_72f9e4979a10c585b49201ef0c80ce9e
#
_entry.id   72f9e4979a10c585b49201ef0c80ce9e
#
_cell.length_a   1.000
_cell.length_b   1.000
_cell.length_c   1.000
_cell.angle_alpha   90.00
_cell.angle_beta   90.00
_cell.angle_gamma   90.00
#
_symmetry.space_group_name_H-M   'P 1'
#
loop_
_entity.id
_entity.type
_entity.pdbx_description
1 polymer ?
#
loop_
_entity_poly.entity_id
_entity_poly.type
_entity_poly.pdbx_seq_one_letter_code
_entity_poly.pdbx_strand_id
1 'polypeptide(L)'
;ANIKEAANEYANEKYIDAYQTISAVSIKEDEQALYDKIVLCSKLERQIQSYQTNVSMDKKLEALHALLQGLDLYNKKQDEVKALKIQKEFLQMKTQIITYLAQDYNLDEAQANEINAITDEAEYTHRLQDIVTTAK
;
A
#
# COMPACT_ATOMS: atom_id res chain seq x y z
N ALA A 1 -21.55 -12.98 6.24
CA ALA A 1 -20.09 -12.87 6.29
C ALA A 1 -19.51 -14.04 7.07
N ASN A 2 -18.47 -14.68 6.55
CA ASN A 2 -17.80 -15.80 7.22
C ASN A 2 -16.35 -15.88 6.77
N ILE A 3 -15.59 -16.76 7.42
CA ILE A 3 -14.17 -16.92 7.15
C ILE A 3 -13.89 -17.41 5.73
N LYS A 4 -14.76 -18.26 5.19
CA LYS A 4 -14.62 -18.77 3.83
C LYS A 4 -14.75 -17.65 2.79
N GLU A 5 -15.69 -16.75 3.00
CA GLU A 5 -15.87 -15.58 2.14
C GLU A 5 -14.63 -14.68 2.18
N ALA A 6 -14.10 -14.41 3.37
CA ALA A 6 -12.89 -13.64 3.52
C ALA A 6 -11.70 -14.30 2.82
N ALA A 7 -11.56 -15.63 2.95
CA ALA A 7 -10.50 -16.36 2.29
C ALA A 7 -10.61 -16.28 0.76
N ASN A 8 -11.82 -16.34 0.22
CA ASN A 8 -12.04 -16.19 -1.22
C ASN A 8 -11.71 -14.80 -1.71
N GLU A 9 -12.09 -13.77 -0.96
CA GLU A 9 -11.75 -12.39 -1.29
C GLU A 9 -10.23 -12.19 -1.28
N TYR A 10 -9.56 -12.74 -0.27
CA TYR A 10 -8.10 -12.69 -0.19
C TYR A 10 -7.46 -13.39 -1.40
N ALA A 11 -7.92 -14.57 -1.76
CA ALA A 11 -7.41 -15.32 -2.90
C ALA A 11 -7.60 -14.57 -4.23
N ASN A 12 -8.63 -13.73 -4.31
CA ASN A 12 -8.92 -12.91 -5.48
C ASN A 12 -8.27 -11.53 -5.40
N GLU A 13 -7.32 -11.34 -4.49
CA GLU A 13 -6.56 -10.08 -4.33
C GLU A 13 -7.44 -8.89 -3.95
N LYS A 14 -8.58 -9.16 -3.33
CA LYS A 14 -9.50 -8.13 -2.81
C LYS A 14 -9.27 -7.98 -1.30
N TYR A 15 -8.12 -7.42 -0.95
CA TYR A 15 -7.66 -7.41 0.44
C TYR A 15 -8.48 -6.51 1.34
N ILE A 16 -8.90 -5.35 0.86
CA ILE A 16 -9.74 -4.42 1.65
C ILE A 16 -11.10 -5.06 1.90
N ASP A 17 -11.70 -5.69 0.87
CA ASP A 17 -12.96 -6.40 1.03
C ASP A 17 -12.81 -7.55 2.03
N ALA A 18 -11.73 -8.33 1.92
CA ALA A 18 -11.44 -9.43 2.83
C ALA A 18 -11.32 -8.94 4.27
N TYR A 19 -10.69 -7.78 4.48
CA TYR A 19 -10.57 -7.19 5.81
C TYR A 19 -11.94 -6.83 6.38
N GLN A 20 -12.80 -6.21 5.60
CA GLN A 20 -14.15 -5.86 6.05
C GLN A 20 -14.94 -7.11 6.44
N THR A 21 -14.84 -8.17 5.63
CA THR A 21 -15.53 -9.44 5.89
C THR A 21 -15.01 -10.10 7.15
N ILE A 22 -13.68 -10.23 7.28
CA ILE A 22 -13.09 -10.95 8.42
C ILE A 22 -13.25 -10.18 9.74
N SER A 23 -13.37 -8.86 9.68
CA SER A 23 -13.55 -8.03 10.86
C SER A 23 -14.88 -8.27 11.55
N ALA A 24 -15.86 -8.84 10.85
CA ALA A 24 -17.17 -9.16 11.38
C ALA A 24 -17.27 -10.59 11.92
N VAL A 25 -16.18 -11.35 11.93
CA VAL A 25 -16.15 -12.77 12.29
C VAL A 25 -15.30 -12.98 13.54
N SER A 26 -15.71 -13.89 14.41
CA SER A 26 -14.86 -14.34 15.51
C SER A 26 -13.76 -15.24 14.96
N ILE A 27 -12.50 -14.91 15.27
CA ILE A 27 -11.33 -15.61 14.74
C ILE A 27 -10.94 -16.75 15.67
N LYS A 28 -10.81 -17.96 15.10
CA LYS A 28 -10.27 -19.11 15.80
C LYS A 28 -8.75 -19.11 15.70
N GLU A 29 -8.09 -19.86 16.57
CA GLU A 29 -6.63 -19.91 16.62
C GLU A 29 -6.02 -20.34 15.28
N ASP A 30 -6.61 -21.34 14.62
CA ASP A 30 -6.13 -21.84 13.33
C ASP A 30 -6.44 -20.88 12.16
N GLU A 31 -7.22 -19.83 12.40
CA GLU A 31 -7.55 -18.81 11.40
C GLU A 31 -6.73 -17.53 11.57
N GLN A 32 -5.90 -17.46 12.61
CA GLN A 32 -5.12 -16.25 12.92
C GLN A 32 -4.16 -15.88 11.79
N ALA A 33 -3.51 -16.86 11.17
CA ALA A 33 -2.58 -16.58 10.09
C ALA A 33 -3.28 -15.92 8.90
N LEU A 34 -4.47 -16.37 8.55
CA LEU A 34 -5.26 -15.74 7.48
C LEU A 34 -5.64 -14.31 7.86
N TYR A 35 -6.08 -14.12 9.09
CA TYR A 35 -6.40 -12.78 9.59
C TYR A 35 -5.21 -11.84 9.45
N ASP A 36 -4.03 -12.27 9.90
CA ASP A 36 -2.82 -11.44 9.85
C ASP A 36 -2.42 -11.11 8.41
N LYS A 37 -2.53 -12.06 7.49
CA LYS A 37 -2.26 -11.83 6.07
C LYS A 37 -3.21 -10.78 5.49
N ILE A 38 -4.50 -10.90 5.81
CA ILE A 38 -5.53 -9.98 5.33
C ILE A 38 -5.27 -8.57 5.88
N VAL A 39 -4.98 -8.46 7.16
CA VAL A 39 -4.71 -7.16 7.80
C VAL A 39 -3.53 -6.47 7.13
N LEU A 40 -2.42 -7.18 6.95
CA LEU A 40 -1.22 -6.58 6.38
C LEU A 40 -1.41 -6.21 4.91
N CYS A 41 -1.97 -7.10 4.11
CA CYS A 41 -2.23 -6.82 2.69
C CYS A 41 -3.23 -5.68 2.52
N SER A 42 -4.25 -5.60 3.37
CA SER A 42 -5.23 -4.51 3.29
C SER A 42 -4.61 -3.15 3.57
N LYS A 43 -3.62 -3.09 4.47
CA LYS A 43 -2.91 -1.83 4.77
C LYS A 43 -2.19 -1.29 3.53
N LEU A 44 -1.53 -2.18 2.78
CA LEU A 44 -0.82 -1.76 1.58
C LEU A 44 -1.80 -1.40 0.46
N GLU A 45 -2.84 -2.20 0.27
CA GLU A 45 -3.86 -1.91 -0.75
C GLU A 45 -4.55 -0.57 -0.48
N ARG A 46 -4.74 -0.19 0.78
CA ARG A 46 -5.33 1.11 1.12
C ARG A 46 -4.50 2.28 0.62
N GLN A 47 -3.18 2.15 0.61
CA GLN A 47 -2.34 3.22 0.07
C GLN A 47 -2.52 3.36 -1.45
N ILE A 48 -2.64 2.23 -2.15
CA ILE A 48 -2.93 2.24 -3.59
C ILE A 48 -4.31 2.85 -3.84
N GLN A 49 -5.30 2.47 -3.06
CA GLN A 49 -6.66 3.03 -3.16
C GLN A 49 -6.66 4.53 -2.87
N SER A 50 -5.91 4.97 -1.86
CA SER A 50 -5.77 6.39 -1.54
C SER A 50 -5.15 7.16 -2.71
N TYR A 51 -4.13 6.60 -3.34
CA TYR A 51 -3.56 7.18 -4.55
C TYR A 51 -4.63 7.35 -5.63
N GLN A 52 -5.36 6.29 -5.93
CA GLN A 52 -6.39 6.30 -7.00
C GLN A 52 -7.50 7.32 -6.70
N THR A 53 -7.95 7.38 -5.46
CA THR A 53 -8.97 8.33 -5.03
C THR A 53 -8.47 9.77 -5.16
N ASN A 54 -7.25 10.04 -4.72
CA ASN A 54 -6.69 11.40 -4.80
C ASN A 54 -6.46 11.83 -6.26
N VAL A 55 -6.03 10.92 -7.12
CA VAL A 55 -5.93 11.21 -8.56
C VAL A 55 -7.28 11.59 -9.13
N SER A 56 -8.34 10.85 -8.79
CA SER A 56 -9.68 11.13 -9.29
C SER A 56 -10.22 12.49 -8.82
N MET A 57 -9.68 12.99 -7.70
CA MET A 57 -10.05 14.30 -7.14
C MET A 57 -9.07 15.41 -7.53
N ASP A 58 -8.13 15.12 -8.43
CA ASP A 58 -7.08 16.04 -8.87
C ASP A 58 -6.20 16.55 -7.72
N LYS A 59 -5.97 15.69 -6.73
CA LYS A 59 -5.11 15.97 -5.57
C LYS A 59 -3.77 15.28 -5.76
N LYS A 60 -2.94 15.85 -6.61
CA LYS A 60 -1.69 15.22 -7.06
C LYS A 60 -0.66 15.03 -5.94
N LEU A 61 -0.56 16.00 -5.02
CA LEU A 61 0.38 15.90 -3.91
C LEU A 61 -0.02 14.79 -2.95
N GLU A 62 -1.28 14.73 -2.58
CA GLU A 62 -1.81 13.69 -1.69
C GLU A 62 -1.70 12.31 -2.34
N ALA A 63 -1.92 12.23 -3.65
CA ALA A 63 -1.77 10.99 -4.40
C ALA A 63 -0.31 10.49 -4.36
N LEU A 64 0.65 11.39 -4.60
CA LEU A 64 2.08 11.06 -4.50
C LEU A 64 2.44 10.60 -3.08
N HIS A 65 1.96 11.31 -2.08
CA HIS A 65 2.20 10.95 -0.68
C HIS A 65 1.71 9.53 -0.38
N ALA A 66 0.53 9.16 -0.89
CA ALA A 66 -0.01 7.81 -0.68
C ALA A 66 0.91 6.73 -1.28
N LEU A 67 1.44 6.95 -2.48
CA LEU A 67 2.37 6.00 -3.11
C LEU A 67 3.66 5.88 -2.30
N LEU A 68 4.20 6.99 -1.82
CA LEU A 68 5.42 7.00 -1.01
C LEU A 68 5.20 6.28 0.32
N GLN A 69 4.05 6.50 0.95
CA GLN A 69 3.67 5.78 2.17
C GLN A 69 3.55 4.28 1.91
N GLY A 70 2.98 3.89 0.77
CA GLY A 70 2.89 2.48 0.39
C GLY A 70 4.25 1.84 0.23
N LEU A 71 5.18 2.50 -0.44
CA LEU A 71 6.54 1.99 -0.61
C LEU A 71 7.26 1.86 0.74
N ASP A 72 7.10 2.85 1.61
CA ASP A 72 7.68 2.82 2.95
C ASP A 72 7.12 1.66 3.78
N LEU A 73 5.82 1.44 3.72
CA LEU A 73 5.17 0.30 4.38
C LEU A 73 5.72 -1.02 3.87
N TYR A 74 5.84 -1.17 2.55
CA TYR A 74 6.43 -2.37 1.94
C TYR A 74 7.81 -2.65 2.52
N ASN A 75 8.66 -1.64 2.57
CA ASN A 75 10.04 -1.79 3.05
C ASN A 75 10.09 -2.14 4.55
N LYS A 76 9.25 -1.52 5.35
CA LYS A 76 9.26 -1.69 6.81
C LYS A 76 8.68 -3.03 7.27
N LYS A 77 7.85 -3.66 6.46
CA LYS A 77 7.10 -4.86 6.87
C LYS A 77 7.70 -6.17 6.36
N GLN A 78 8.93 -6.15 5.85
CA GLN A 78 9.52 -7.34 5.22
C GLN A 78 9.68 -8.53 6.16
N ASP A 79 9.94 -8.30 7.45
CA ASP A 79 10.03 -9.41 8.41
C ASP A 79 8.67 -10.09 8.58
N GLU A 80 7.60 -9.32 8.70
CA GLU A 80 6.24 -9.85 8.81
C GLU A 80 5.81 -10.55 7.52
N VAL A 81 6.16 -9.97 6.37
CA VAL A 81 5.88 -10.55 5.05
C VAL A 81 6.50 -11.93 4.93
N LYS A 82 7.75 -12.08 5.36
CA LYS A 82 8.44 -13.38 5.34
C LYS A 82 7.79 -14.37 6.30
N ALA A 83 7.48 -13.92 7.51
CA ALA A 83 6.86 -14.77 8.52
C ALA A 83 5.49 -15.28 8.06
N LEU A 84 4.72 -14.45 7.37
CA LEU A 84 3.38 -14.80 6.86
C LEU A 84 3.43 -15.46 5.48
N LYS A 85 4.59 -15.50 4.83
CA LYS A 85 4.77 -16.09 3.49
C LYS A 85 3.88 -15.42 2.43
N ILE A 86 3.84 -14.08 2.45
CA ILE A 86 3.05 -13.29 1.51
C ILE A 86 3.92 -12.42 0.59
N GLN A 87 5.14 -12.87 0.30
CA GLN A 87 6.07 -12.12 -0.55
C GLN A 87 5.47 -11.84 -1.92
N LYS A 88 4.76 -12.80 -2.50
CA LYS A 88 4.15 -12.66 -3.83
C LYS A 88 3.11 -11.54 -3.84
N GLU A 89 2.21 -11.56 -2.88
CA GLU A 89 1.14 -10.57 -2.76
C GLU A 89 1.70 -9.17 -2.57
N PHE A 90 2.67 -9.04 -1.65
CA PHE A 90 3.30 -7.75 -1.36
C PHE A 90 4.09 -7.22 -2.56
N LEU A 91 4.84 -8.10 -3.23
CA LEU A 91 5.62 -7.68 -4.41
C LEU A 91 4.73 -7.21 -5.55
N GLN A 92 3.59 -7.85 -5.77
CA GLN A 92 2.64 -7.42 -6.79
C GLN A 92 2.13 -6.00 -6.52
N MET A 93 1.82 -5.69 -5.27
CA MET A 93 1.38 -4.35 -4.89
C MET A 93 2.52 -3.32 -4.99
N LYS A 94 3.72 -3.69 -4.57
CA LYS A 94 4.90 -2.83 -4.77
C LYS A 94 5.11 -2.50 -6.23
N THR A 95 4.97 -3.49 -7.10
CA THR A 95 5.13 -3.28 -8.56
C THR A 95 4.13 -2.27 -9.09
N GLN A 96 2.88 -2.30 -8.61
CA GLN A 96 1.89 -1.28 -8.96
C GLN A 96 2.33 0.11 -8.51
N ILE A 97 2.80 0.21 -7.27
CA ILE A 97 3.26 1.49 -6.72
C ILE A 97 4.41 2.06 -7.54
N ILE A 98 5.42 1.23 -7.84
CA ILE A 98 6.58 1.66 -8.62
C ILE A 98 6.16 2.11 -10.03
N THR A 99 5.22 1.39 -10.63
CA THR A 99 4.68 1.74 -11.95
C THR A 99 4.00 3.12 -11.93
N TYR A 100 3.15 3.37 -10.93
CA TYR A 100 2.50 4.67 -10.78
C TYR A 100 3.51 5.79 -10.52
N LEU A 101 4.52 5.55 -9.68
CA LEU A 101 5.56 6.54 -9.42
C LEU A 101 6.31 6.93 -10.69
N ALA A 102 6.62 5.95 -11.52
CA ALA A 102 7.32 6.20 -12.79
C ALA A 102 6.42 6.93 -13.80
N GLN A 103 5.20 6.45 -13.97
CA GLN A 103 4.29 6.99 -15.00
C GLN A 103 3.80 8.39 -14.68
N ASP A 104 3.43 8.64 -13.43
CA ASP A 104 2.75 9.88 -13.06
C ASP A 104 3.69 10.95 -12.50
N TYR A 105 4.85 10.55 -11.96
CA TYR A 105 5.76 11.50 -11.28
C TYR A 105 7.21 11.41 -11.78
N ASN A 106 7.47 10.53 -12.73
CA ASN A 106 8.82 10.33 -13.28
C ASN A 106 9.87 10.02 -12.18
N LEU A 107 9.46 9.22 -11.19
CA LEU A 107 10.31 8.79 -10.08
C LEU A 107 10.60 7.30 -10.20
N ASP A 108 11.87 6.93 -10.04
CA ASP A 108 12.23 5.53 -9.87
C ASP A 108 12.23 5.14 -8.37
N GLU A 109 12.45 3.87 -8.09
CA GLU A 109 12.40 3.38 -6.71
C GLU A 109 13.49 4.03 -5.84
N ALA A 110 14.69 4.22 -6.37
CA ALA A 110 15.78 4.84 -5.61
C ALA A 110 15.44 6.28 -5.21
N GLN A 111 14.88 7.05 -6.15
CA GLN A 111 14.44 8.42 -5.90
C GLN A 111 13.31 8.46 -4.85
N ALA A 112 12.35 7.55 -4.95
CA ALA A 112 11.27 7.45 -3.98
C ALA A 112 11.80 7.12 -2.58
N ASN A 113 12.77 6.22 -2.48
CA ASN A 113 13.40 5.89 -1.20
C ASN A 113 14.16 7.07 -0.61
N GLU A 114 14.82 7.88 -1.44
CA GLU A 114 15.50 9.11 -0.98
C GLU A 114 14.48 10.10 -0.40
N ILE A 115 13.33 10.24 -1.04
CA ILE A 115 12.27 11.13 -0.53
C ILE A 115 11.77 10.62 0.81
N ASN A 116 11.53 9.30 0.92
CA ASN A 116 11.07 8.71 2.17
C ASN A 116 12.10 8.82 3.31
N ALA A 117 13.36 9.05 3.00
CA ALA A 117 14.40 9.25 4.00
C ALA A 117 14.43 10.67 4.58
N ILE A 118 13.70 11.60 3.98
CA ILE A 118 13.62 12.99 4.48
C ILE A 118 12.82 12.96 5.79
N THR A 119 13.45 13.37 6.89
CA THR A 119 12.83 13.35 8.22
C THR A 119 12.16 14.66 8.58
N ASP A 120 12.61 15.78 8.02
CA ASP A 120 11.98 17.08 8.26
C ASP A 120 10.69 17.16 7.45
N GLU A 121 9.58 17.39 8.14
CA GLU A 121 8.25 17.36 7.53
C GLU A 121 8.07 18.47 6.48
N ALA A 122 8.58 19.67 6.77
CA ALA A 122 8.48 20.80 5.84
C ALA A 122 9.31 20.56 4.59
N GLU A 123 10.50 20.00 4.73
CA GLU A 123 11.38 19.65 3.61
C GLU A 123 10.73 18.56 2.75
N TYR A 124 10.14 17.55 3.36
CA TYR A 124 9.43 16.49 2.67
C TYR A 124 8.28 17.07 1.82
N THR A 125 7.42 17.88 2.43
CA THR A 125 6.29 18.49 1.73
C THR A 125 6.76 19.39 0.58
N HIS A 126 7.80 20.17 0.80
CA HIS A 126 8.36 21.03 -0.24
C HIS A 126 8.88 20.23 -1.42
N ARG A 127 9.55 19.11 -1.15
CA ARG A 127 10.04 18.22 -2.20
C ARG A 127 8.88 17.63 -3.02
N LEU A 128 7.78 17.22 -2.37
CA LEU A 128 6.60 16.74 -3.07
C LEU A 128 5.97 17.83 -3.94
N GLN A 129 5.90 19.05 -3.43
CA GLN A 129 5.38 20.19 -4.20
C GLN A 129 6.18 20.41 -5.49
N ASP A 130 7.50 20.35 -5.40
CA ASP A 130 8.37 20.52 -6.56
C ASP A 130 8.13 19.40 -7.59
N ILE A 131 7.99 18.18 -7.15
CA ILE A 131 7.72 17.03 -8.05
C ILE A 131 6.38 17.21 -8.75
N VAL A 132 5.35 17.55 -8.01
CA VAL A 132 3.99 17.70 -8.54
C VAL A 132 3.91 18.86 -9.54
N THR A 133 4.64 19.94 -9.29
CA THR A 133 4.68 21.10 -10.17
C THR A 133 5.29 20.75 -11.53
N THR A 134 6.25 19.84 -11.57
CA THR A 134 6.91 19.40 -12.82
C THR A 134 6.29 18.17 -13.44
N ALA A 135 5.40 17.44 -12.73
CA ALA A 135 4.73 16.26 -13.24
C ALA A 135 3.64 16.62 -14.27
N LYS A 136 3.47 15.73 -15.24
CA LYS A 136 2.47 15.94 -16.30
C LYS A 136 1.09 15.44 -15.90
#